data_e1d4d9469cee0ebdf11adc045c2b2651
#
_entry.id   e1d4d9469cee0ebdf11adc045c2b2651
#
_cell.length_a   1.000
_cell.length_b   1.000
_cell.length_c   1.000
_cell.angle_alpha   90.00
_cell.angle_beta   90.00
_cell.angle_gamma   90.00
#
_symmetry.space_group_name_H-M   'P 1'
#
loop_
_entity.id
_entity.type
_entity.pdbx_description
1 polymer ?
#
loop_
_entity_poly.entity_id
_entity_poly.type
_entity_poly.pdbx_seq_one_letter_code
_entity_poly.pdbx_strand_id
1 'polypeptide(L)'
;MRRITYIIIILCLSLSAYAQKKDIAQAREFVKKGNNLPRAEQLMSNLLKDSVNRRNDKIWLTLFDAQKKQYEQGNEKLYLKQQYDTASLFASAKKMFQTLEGLDSVDALPDDKGKVKLNYRKKHAALLNVYRRNLYNGGIYFVRHKKYKEAYGYFDMYIDCGRQPLFSDYNYNDNDPNMPTAAYWAVYCGYKLKDAKATLHHTYLALKDTTHYHFMLQYLAETYKQENDMKRYLQTLEEGFAKYPRFPFFFPRLIEFYTQQNDLKEALDLCNKALRNDSTSSIYNFSKSSVLLSMKQYDACRAICQTMIARKDSLPGIYLNMGLAYFNQAVEMDKSLKQSASQRKEIMQLYQKAMPYLETYRKKAPDQKQVWGLPLYTIYLNLNKGKEFDEIDKLLR
;
A
#
# COMPACT_ATOMS: atom_id res chain seq x y z
N MET A 1 3.75 24.88 61.31
CA MET A 1 3.78 24.00 60.13
C MET A 1 3.46 24.69 58.81
N ARG A 2 2.32 25.39 58.64
CA ARG A 2 1.97 26.07 57.36
C ARG A 2 3.04 27.08 56.86
N ARG A 3 3.65 27.90 57.72
CA ARG A 3 4.70 28.87 57.31
C ARG A 3 5.98 28.18 56.81
N ILE A 4 6.38 27.08 57.42
CA ILE A 4 7.57 26.31 57.00
C ILE A 4 7.32 25.64 55.63
N THR A 5 6.11 25.12 55.39
CA THR A 5 5.71 24.56 54.12
C THR A 5 5.74 25.58 53.00
N TYR A 6 5.26 26.81 53.24
CA TYR A 6 5.34 27.89 52.26
C TYR A 6 6.78 28.33 51.94
N ILE A 7 7.67 28.38 52.96
CA ILE A 7 9.09 28.71 52.74
C ILE A 7 9.79 27.63 51.91
N ILE A 8 9.51 26.34 52.18
CA ILE A 8 10.07 25.24 51.40
C ILE A 8 9.57 25.30 49.93
N ILE A 9 8.29 25.55 49.70
CA ILE A 9 7.72 25.66 48.35
C ILE A 9 8.37 26.85 47.59
N ILE A 10 8.53 28.02 48.23
CA ILE A 10 9.17 29.19 47.62
C ILE A 10 10.65 28.89 47.34
N LEU A 11 11.34 28.21 48.21
CA LEU A 11 12.74 27.82 47.99
C LEU A 11 12.90 26.83 46.84
N CYS A 12 12.02 25.82 46.72
CA CYS A 12 11.98 24.89 45.58
C CYS A 12 11.67 25.58 44.27
N LEU A 13 10.74 26.57 44.25
CA LEU A 13 10.40 27.35 43.06
C LEU A 13 11.56 28.26 42.63
N SER A 14 12.28 28.86 43.58
CA SER A 14 13.44 29.72 43.27
C SER A 14 14.63 28.90 42.73
N LEU A 15 14.88 27.72 43.29
CA LEU A 15 15.93 26.79 42.82
C LEU A 15 15.63 26.27 41.40
N SER A 16 14.37 25.94 41.09
CA SER A 16 13.98 25.52 39.78
C SER A 16 14.11 26.63 38.72
N ALA A 17 13.72 27.86 39.06
CA ALA A 17 13.87 29.01 38.16
C ALA A 17 15.36 29.36 37.90
N TYR A 18 16.22 29.20 38.90
CA TYR A 18 17.67 29.41 38.74
C TYR A 18 18.30 28.32 37.84
N ALA A 19 17.95 27.04 38.04
CA ALA A 19 18.40 25.93 37.21
C ALA A 19 17.96 26.11 35.73
N GLN A 20 16.73 26.50 35.50
CA GLN A 20 16.22 26.81 34.17
C GLN A 20 17.02 27.91 33.45
N LYS A 21 17.30 29.05 34.14
CA LYS A 21 18.10 30.13 33.59
C LYS A 21 19.52 29.69 33.22
N LYS A 22 20.13 28.85 34.06
CA LYS A 22 21.47 28.27 33.85
C LYS A 22 21.47 27.37 32.59
N ASP A 23 20.49 26.49 32.48
CA ASP A 23 20.37 25.57 31.33
C ASP A 23 20.17 26.32 30.01
N ILE A 24 19.33 27.37 30.00
CA ILE A 24 19.11 28.21 28.83
C ILE A 24 20.41 28.94 28.47
N ALA A 25 21.13 29.51 29.44
CA ALA A 25 22.38 30.21 29.19
C ALA A 25 23.46 29.28 28.63
N GLN A 26 23.57 28.09 29.20
CA GLN A 26 24.51 27.07 28.72
C GLN A 26 24.18 26.59 27.28
N ALA A 27 22.91 26.31 26.99
CA ALA A 27 22.50 25.93 25.66
C ALA A 27 22.78 26.99 24.61
N ARG A 28 22.50 28.27 24.95
CA ARG A 28 22.84 29.41 24.08
C ARG A 28 24.32 29.56 23.81
N GLU A 29 25.16 29.30 24.81
CA GLU A 29 26.62 29.29 24.63
C GLU A 29 27.05 28.19 23.66
N PHE A 30 26.51 26.97 23.78
CA PHE A 30 26.79 25.88 22.85
C PHE A 30 26.36 26.23 21.41
N VAL A 31 25.17 26.82 21.26
CA VAL A 31 24.68 27.31 19.95
C VAL A 31 25.60 28.37 19.38
N LYS A 32 25.99 29.36 20.19
CA LYS A 32 26.89 30.45 19.75
C LYS A 32 28.23 29.91 19.28
N LYS A 33 28.83 29.00 20.04
CA LYS A 33 30.11 28.36 19.69
C LYS A 33 30.01 27.31 18.58
N GLY A 34 28.82 26.83 18.25
CA GLY A 34 28.60 25.78 17.26
C GLY A 34 29.12 24.39 17.69
N ASN A 35 29.25 24.16 19.00
CA ASN A 35 29.69 22.89 19.56
C ASN A 35 28.65 22.36 20.55
N ASN A 36 28.75 21.05 20.91
CA ASN A 36 27.83 20.39 21.84
C ASN A 36 26.32 20.67 21.53
N LEU A 37 25.97 20.86 20.25
CA LEU A 37 24.62 21.16 19.81
C LEU A 37 23.57 20.10 20.23
N PRO A 38 23.87 18.77 20.20
CA PRO A 38 22.94 17.76 20.72
C PRO A 38 22.65 17.94 22.23
N ARG A 39 23.64 18.43 22.99
CA ARG A 39 23.44 18.73 24.42
C ARG A 39 22.56 19.95 24.63
N ALA A 40 22.72 21.01 23.79
CA ALA A 40 21.86 22.17 23.83
C ALA A 40 20.40 21.79 23.51
N GLU A 41 20.19 20.95 22.47
CA GLU A 41 18.88 20.40 22.13
C GLU A 41 18.27 19.60 23.30
N GLN A 42 19.04 18.74 23.95
CA GLN A 42 18.59 17.92 25.07
C GLN A 42 18.18 18.79 26.26
N LEU A 43 18.96 19.80 26.63
CA LEU A 43 18.63 20.73 27.72
C LEU A 43 17.31 21.43 27.49
N MET A 44 17.10 21.99 26.28
CA MET A 44 15.89 22.71 25.94
C MET A 44 14.67 21.78 25.85
N SER A 45 14.82 20.62 25.21
CA SER A 45 13.75 19.63 25.14
C SER A 45 13.34 19.10 26.51
N ASN A 46 14.27 18.95 27.44
CA ASN A 46 13.95 18.56 28.81
C ASN A 46 13.15 19.64 29.55
N LEU A 47 13.50 20.91 29.35
CA LEU A 47 12.74 22.00 29.96
C LEU A 47 11.30 22.05 29.43
N LEU A 48 11.06 21.77 28.15
CA LEU A 48 9.72 21.76 27.54
C LEU A 48 8.83 20.58 27.98
N LYS A 49 9.36 19.58 28.67
CA LYS A 49 8.54 18.52 29.29
C LYS A 49 7.67 19.06 30.40
N ASP A 50 8.14 20.09 31.11
CA ASP A 50 7.35 20.80 32.11
C ASP A 50 6.44 21.83 31.43
N SER A 51 5.14 21.73 31.70
CA SER A 51 4.11 22.59 31.11
C SER A 51 4.30 24.08 31.47
N VAL A 52 4.84 24.37 32.65
CA VAL A 52 5.12 25.75 33.10
C VAL A 52 6.12 26.46 32.17
N ASN A 53 7.09 25.70 31.65
CA ASN A 53 8.14 26.21 30.77
C ASN A 53 7.68 26.44 29.34
N ARG A 54 6.57 25.84 28.91
CA ARG A 54 6.11 25.91 27.51
C ARG A 54 5.76 27.32 27.05
N ARG A 55 5.38 28.26 27.96
CA ARG A 55 5.13 29.65 27.62
C ARG A 55 6.41 30.50 27.48
N ASN A 56 7.59 29.92 27.78
CA ASN A 56 8.87 30.62 27.62
C ASN A 56 9.42 30.47 26.20
N ASP A 57 9.17 31.45 25.35
CA ASP A 57 9.63 31.48 23.95
C ASP A 57 11.15 31.30 23.80
N LYS A 58 11.94 31.76 24.78
CA LYS A 58 13.40 31.65 24.77
C LYS A 58 13.87 30.19 24.73
N ILE A 59 13.13 29.25 25.32
CA ILE A 59 13.45 27.83 25.30
C ILE A 59 13.23 27.27 23.88
N TRP A 60 12.08 27.58 23.28
CA TRP A 60 11.74 27.11 21.92
C TRP A 60 12.72 27.69 20.88
N LEU A 61 13.03 28.98 20.95
CA LEU A 61 13.96 29.62 20.03
C LEU A 61 15.38 29.06 20.17
N THR A 62 15.85 28.82 21.40
CA THR A 62 17.17 28.21 21.63
C THR A 62 17.21 26.73 21.15
N LEU A 63 16.11 25.98 21.33
CA LEU A 63 15.94 24.63 20.79
C LEU A 63 16.03 24.62 19.26
N PHE A 64 15.26 25.49 18.63
CA PHE A 64 15.25 25.64 17.18
C PHE A 64 16.64 26.03 16.65
N ASP A 65 17.32 26.98 17.27
CA ASP A 65 18.66 27.41 16.85
C ASP A 65 19.68 26.28 16.94
N ALA A 66 19.59 25.43 17.99
CA ALA A 66 20.45 24.24 18.12
C ALA A 66 20.19 23.24 16.99
N GLN A 67 18.92 22.96 16.68
CA GLN A 67 18.52 22.02 15.62
C GLN A 67 18.92 22.56 14.23
N LYS A 68 18.67 23.84 13.97
CA LYS A 68 19.06 24.50 12.71
C LYS A 68 20.57 24.44 12.50
N LYS A 69 21.35 24.72 13.52
CA LYS A 69 22.82 24.69 13.43
C LYS A 69 23.36 23.28 13.21
N GLN A 70 22.72 22.25 13.83
CA GLN A 70 23.02 20.85 13.53
C GLN A 70 22.75 20.52 12.05
N TYR A 71 21.60 20.96 11.54
CA TYR A 71 21.27 20.79 10.12
C TYR A 71 22.28 21.46 9.21
N GLU A 72 22.62 22.74 9.48
CA GLU A 72 23.57 23.52 8.67
C GLU A 72 24.94 22.85 8.62
N GLN A 73 25.48 22.44 9.77
CA GLN A 73 26.77 21.72 9.86
C GLN A 73 26.72 20.35 9.12
N GLY A 74 25.62 19.61 9.24
CA GLY A 74 25.45 18.34 8.52
C GLY A 74 25.35 18.54 7.02
N ASN A 75 24.60 19.57 6.59
CA ASN A 75 24.45 19.91 5.17
C ASN A 75 25.78 20.38 4.55
N GLU A 76 26.55 21.17 5.27
CA GLU A 76 27.90 21.62 4.86
C GLU A 76 28.83 20.41 4.65
N LYS A 77 28.87 19.48 5.61
CA LYS A 77 29.68 18.25 5.47
C LYS A 77 29.28 17.44 4.22
N LEU A 78 28.00 17.24 3.97
CA LEU A 78 27.52 16.53 2.78
C LEU A 78 27.87 17.29 1.48
N TYR A 79 27.75 18.63 1.49
CA TYR A 79 28.14 19.46 0.35
C TYR A 79 29.63 19.33 0.03
N LEU A 80 30.46 19.31 1.06
CA LEU A 80 31.89 19.10 0.95
C LEU A 80 32.31 17.62 0.73
N LYS A 81 31.34 16.74 0.50
CA LYS A 81 31.55 15.27 0.31
C LYS A 81 32.23 14.60 1.50
N GLN A 82 32.11 15.17 2.67
CA GLN A 82 32.58 14.57 3.92
C GLN A 82 31.53 13.56 4.45
N GLN A 83 31.99 12.61 5.25
CA GLN A 83 31.10 11.62 5.84
C GLN A 83 30.17 12.27 6.84
N TYR A 84 28.87 12.11 6.61
CA TYR A 84 27.79 12.50 7.53
C TYR A 84 26.58 11.61 7.31
N ASP A 85 25.84 11.32 8.40
CA ASP A 85 24.62 10.52 8.32
C ASP A 85 23.46 11.32 7.73
N THR A 86 23.05 10.95 6.53
CA THR A 86 21.94 11.60 5.83
C THR A 86 20.61 11.47 6.58
N ALA A 87 20.40 10.37 7.32
CA ALA A 87 19.19 10.22 8.13
C ALA A 87 19.16 11.27 9.26
N SER A 88 20.28 11.54 9.89
CA SER A 88 20.42 12.58 10.93
C SER A 88 20.18 13.98 10.38
N LEU A 89 20.56 14.26 9.13
CA LEU A 89 20.26 15.53 8.47
C LEU A 89 18.75 15.75 8.36
N PHE A 90 18.03 14.76 7.79
CA PHE A 90 16.58 14.84 7.65
C PHE A 90 15.88 14.87 9.01
N ALA A 91 16.39 14.12 10.01
CA ALA A 91 15.86 14.17 11.37
C ALA A 91 15.97 15.57 11.98
N SER A 92 17.08 16.27 11.79
CA SER A 92 17.25 17.64 12.26
C SER A 92 16.24 18.58 11.58
N ALA A 93 16.08 18.47 10.27
CA ALA A 93 15.06 19.24 9.55
C ALA A 93 13.64 18.97 10.10
N LYS A 94 13.24 17.71 10.28
CA LYS A 94 11.93 17.35 10.85
C LYS A 94 11.70 17.94 12.23
N LYS A 95 12.70 17.90 13.10
CA LYS A 95 12.64 18.49 14.45
C LYS A 95 12.44 20.01 14.41
N MET A 96 13.06 20.71 13.45
CA MET A 96 12.87 22.15 13.26
C MET A 96 11.39 22.49 13.03
N PHE A 97 10.67 21.72 12.21
CA PHE A 97 9.23 21.90 11.98
C PHE A 97 8.45 21.67 13.27
N GLN A 98 8.65 20.54 13.93
CA GLN A 98 7.98 20.22 15.20
C GLN A 98 8.18 21.30 16.26
N THR A 99 9.39 21.87 16.34
CA THR A 99 9.71 22.90 17.32
C THR A 99 8.99 24.21 17.02
N LEU A 100 8.99 24.70 15.78
CA LEU A 100 8.36 25.98 15.45
C LEU A 100 6.83 25.89 15.33
N GLU A 101 6.28 24.73 14.95
CA GLU A 101 4.83 24.45 15.03
C GLU A 101 4.37 24.43 16.50
N GLY A 102 5.17 23.82 17.38
CA GLY A 102 4.93 23.86 18.82
C GLY A 102 4.99 25.28 19.40
N LEU A 103 5.97 26.08 19.00
CA LEU A 103 6.05 27.49 19.40
C LEU A 103 4.86 28.30 18.87
N ASP A 104 4.47 28.12 17.62
CA ASP A 104 3.31 28.82 17.03
C ASP A 104 2.02 28.52 17.78
N SER A 105 1.83 27.27 18.21
CA SER A 105 0.68 26.87 19.03
C SER A 105 0.66 27.58 20.40
N VAL A 106 1.83 27.84 20.98
CA VAL A 106 1.95 28.56 22.26
C VAL A 106 1.80 30.09 22.07
N ASP A 107 2.37 30.65 21.00
CA ASP A 107 2.28 32.06 20.64
C ASP A 107 0.82 32.46 20.29
N ALA A 108 0.01 31.51 19.85
CA ALA A 108 -1.42 31.65 19.59
C ALA A 108 -2.31 31.61 20.86
N LEU A 109 -1.75 31.32 22.03
CA LEU A 109 -2.52 31.36 23.28
C LEU A 109 -2.74 32.79 23.73
N PRO A 110 -3.94 33.12 24.26
CA PRO A 110 -4.21 34.47 24.78
C PRO A 110 -3.31 34.79 25.98
N ASP A 111 -2.95 36.06 26.09
CA ASP A 111 -2.29 36.62 27.27
C ASP A 111 -3.28 36.78 28.45
N ASP A 112 -2.80 37.25 29.61
CA ASP A 112 -3.62 37.41 30.80
C ASP A 112 -4.79 38.44 30.63
N LYS A 113 -4.78 39.19 29.54
CA LYS A 113 -5.84 40.12 29.14
C LYS A 113 -6.74 39.57 28.04
N GLY A 114 -6.60 38.27 27.69
CA GLY A 114 -7.36 37.61 26.64
C GLY A 114 -6.95 37.98 25.22
N LYS A 115 -5.81 38.66 25.02
CA LYS A 115 -5.35 39.12 23.71
C LYS A 115 -4.35 38.17 23.11
N VAL A 116 -4.58 37.77 21.85
CA VAL A 116 -3.64 36.94 21.06
C VAL A 116 -2.70 37.83 20.27
N LYS A 117 -1.40 37.55 20.34
CA LYS A 117 -0.35 38.22 19.57
C LYS A 117 0.52 37.18 18.90
N LEU A 118 0.46 37.09 17.58
CA LEU A 118 1.29 36.17 16.77
C LEU A 118 2.63 36.86 16.45
N ASN A 119 3.60 36.76 17.36
CA ASN A 119 4.87 37.48 17.24
C ASN A 119 5.82 36.85 16.21
N TYR A 120 5.70 35.56 15.97
CA TYR A 120 6.71 34.77 15.25
C TYR A 120 6.19 34.14 13.97
N ARG A 121 4.87 33.92 13.81
CA ARG A 121 4.25 33.12 12.74
C ARG A 121 4.81 33.42 11.37
N LYS A 122 4.68 34.64 10.88
CA LYS A 122 5.11 35.02 9.52
C LYS A 122 6.59 34.76 9.26
N LYS A 123 7.46 35.14 10.23
CA LYS A 123 8.91 34.95 10.13
C LYS A 123 9.29 33.48 10.15
N HIS A 124 8.68 32.69 11.03
CA HIS A 124 8.98 31.24 11.16
C HIS A 124 8.44 30.46 9.98
N ALA A 125 7.26 30.81 9.48
CA ALA A 125 6.73 30.19 8.26
C ALA A 125 7.66 30.39 7.06
N ALA A 126 8.12 31.64 6.84
CA ALA A 126 9.05 31.94 5.75
C ALA A 126 10.37 31.16 5.89
N LEU A 127 10.88 31.05 7.11
CA LEU A 127 12.10 30.31 7.38
C LEU A 127 11.94 28.81 7.12
N LEU A 128 10.89 28.19 7.65
CA LEU A 128 10.64 26.76 7.46
C LEU A 128 10.28 26.40 6.00
N ASN A 129 9.64 27.31 5.27
CA ASN A 129 9.31 27.07 3.86
C ASN A 129 10.55 26.72 3.03
N VAL A 130 11.71 27.33 3.33
CA VAL A 130 12.99 27.00 2.67
C VAL A 130 13.41 25.55 2.93
N TYR A 131 13.10 25.01 4.11
CA TYR A 131 13.48 23.66 4.52
C TYR A 131 12.40 22.62 4.20
N ARG A 132 11.18 23.00 3.82
CA ARG A 132 10.05 22.08 3.65
C ARG A 132 10.33 20.94 2.70
N ARG A 133 11.10 21.19 1.62
CA ARG A 133 11.50 20.15 0.67
C ARG A 133 12.29 19.01 1.33
N ASN A 134 12.97 19.24 2.46
CA ASN A 134 13.69 18.20 3.18
C ASN A 134 12.75 17.17 3.82
N LEU A 135 11.51 17.53 4.14
CA LEU A 135 10.51 16.57 4.60
C LEU A 135 10.19 15.59 3.47
N TYR A 136 9.90 16.09 2.25
CA TYR A 136 9.67 15.23 1.10
C TYR A 136 10.89 14.34 0.77
N ASN A 137 12.07 14.93 0.69
CA ASN A 137 13.31 14.22 0.38
C ASN A 137 13.66 13.17 1.46
N GLY A 138 13.42 13.49 2.73
CA GLY A 138 13.56 12.54 3.84
C GLY A 138 12.61 11.35 3.69
N GLY A 139 11.35 11.58 3.33
CA GLY A 139 10.40 10.52 3.01
C GLY A 139 10.92 9.60 1.91
N ILE A 140 11.38 10.15 0.79
CA ILE A 140 11.96 9.38 -0.33
C ILE A 140 13.22 8.60 0.11
N TYR A 141 14.09 9.24 0.90
CA TYR A 141 15.28 8.58 1.45
C TYR A 141 14.90 7.32 2.24
N PHE A 142 13.93 7.41 3.15
CA PHE A 142 13.50 6.27 3.98
C PHE A 142 12.73 5.21 3.18
N VAL A 143 11.97 5.59 2.13
CA VAL A 143 11.35 4.62 1.19
C VAL A 143 12.43 3.77 0.52
N ARG A 144 13.49 4.40 0.00
CA ARG A 144 14.61 3.69 -0.64
C ARG A 144 15.32 2.71 0.30
N HIS A 145 15.34 3.01 1.60
CA HIS A 145 15.89 2.14 2.65
C HIS A 145 14.85 1.18 3.25
N LYS A 146 13.63 1.09 2.68
CA LYS A 146 12.52 0.24 3.14
C LYS A 146 12.08 0.52 4.60
N LYS A 147 12.38 1.70 5.13
CA LYS A 147 11.96 2.18 6.44
C LYS A 147 10.63 2.94 6.31
N TYR A 148 9.55 2.18 6.07
CA TYR A 148 8.26 2.75 5.67
C TYR A 148 7.58 3.54 6.78
N LYS A 149 7.79 3.20 8.06
CA LYS A 149 7.23 3.93 9.20
C LYS A 149 7.82 5.34 9.30
N GLU A 150 9.14 5.42 9.21
CA GLU A 150 9.86 6.69 9.19
C GLU A 150 9.44 7.51 7.96
N ALA A 151 9.43 6.90 6.78
CA ALA A 151 9.03 7.55 5.53
C ALA A 151 7.63 8.13 5.62
N TYR A 152 6.65 7.37 6.11
CA TYR A 152 5.29 7.85 6.35
C TYR A 152 5.28 9.13 7.19
N GLY A 153 5.98 9.14 8.33
CA GLY A 153 6.00 10.29 9.21
C GLY A 153 6.68 11.55 8.62
N TYR A 154 7.46 11.43 7.53
CA TYR A 154 7.98 12.56 6.78
C TYR A 154 6.96 13.09 5.76
N PHE A 155 6.32 12.21 5.00
CA PHE A 155 5.28 12.62 4.05
C PHE A 155 4.05 13.16 4.75
N ASP A 156 3.65 12.55 5.86
CA ASP A 156 2.57 13.01 6.72
C ASP A 156 2.81 14.44 7.19
N MET A 157 4.00 14.74 7.73
CA MET A 157 4.36 16.08 8.14
C MET A 157 4.43 17.07 6.97
N TYR A 158 4.94 16.64 5.80
CA TYR A 158 4.97 17.48 4.60
C TYR A 158 3.57 17.91 4.18
N ILE A 159 2.62 16.97 4.23
CA ILE A 159 1.21 17.20 3.89
C ILE A 159 0.54 18.04 4.97
N ASP A 160 0.80 17.73 6.24
CA ASP A 160 0.18 18.39 7.38
C ASP A 160 0.56 19.89 7.46
N CYS A 161 1.71 20.30 6.93
CA CYS A 161 2.03 21.72 6.75
C CYS A 161 0.89 22.52 6.07
N GLY A 162 0.12 21.89 5.16
CA GLY A 162 -1.02 22.52 4.51
C GLY A 162 -2.24 22.77 5.42
N ARG A 163 -2.22 22.20 6.63
CA ARG A 163 -3.27 22.35 7.64
C ARG A 163 -2.81 23.15 8.86
N GLN A 164 -1.49 23.28 9.05
CA GLN A 164 -0.93 23.99 10.20
C GLN A 164 -1.17 25.50 10.11
N PRO A 165 -1.70 26.14 11.16
CA PRO A 165 -1.93 27.58 11.18
C PRO A 165 -0.67 28.40 10.90
N LEU A 166 0.51 27.86 11.25
CA LEU A 166 1.81 28.47 10.95
C LEU A 166 1.99 28.79 9.45
N PHE A 167 1.45 27.95 8.58
CA PHE A 167 1.64 28.07 7.12
C PHE A 167 0.38 28.56 6.38
N SER A 168 -0.60 29.16 7.08
CA SER A 168 -1.86 29.62 6.46
C SER A 168 -1.67 30.52 5.23
N ASP A 169 -0.63 31.37 5.23
CA ASP A 169 -0.36 32.33 4.15
C ASP A 169 0.15 31.61 2.84
N TYR A 170 0.61 30.36 2.93
CA TYR A 170 1.17 29.63 1.78
C TYR A 170 0.13 28.86 0.97
N ASN A 171 -1.00 28.49 1.58
CA ASN A 171 -2.04 27.69 0.95
C ASN A 171 -1.48 26.48 0.18
N TYR A 172 -0.67 25.65 0.84
CA TYR A 172 0.00 24.51 0.20
C TYR A 172 -0.96 23.50 -0.43
N ASN A 173 -2.18 23.39 0.10
CA ASN A 173 -3.16 22.43 -0.45
C ASN A 173 -3.53 22.73 -1.91
N ASP A 174 -3.51 24.01 -2.30
CA ASP A 174 -3.85 24.44 -3.65
C ASP A 174 -2.62 24.82 -4.49
N ASN A 175 -1.58 25.34 -3.84
CA ASN A 175 -0.42 25.92 -4.53
C ASN A 175 0.78 25.00 -4.67
N ASP A 176 0.84 23.88 -3.95
CA ASP A 176 1.97 22.96 -4.03
C ASP A 176 1.68 21.74 -4.91
N PRO A 177 2.25 21.68 -6.13
CA PRO A 177 2.02 20.59 -7.08
C PRO A 177 2.56 19.23 -6.59
N ASN A 178 3.44 19.20 -5.57
CA ASN A 178 3.97 17.96 -5.02
C ASN A 178 3.07 17.33 -3.94
N MET A 179 2.03 18.03 -3.49
CA MET A 179 1.14 17.51 -2.45
C MET A 179 0.48 16.18 -2.83
N PRO A 180 -0.09 15.99 -4.04
CA PRO A 180 -0.65 14.70 -4.46
C PRO A 180 0.38 13.58 -4.45
N THR A 181 1.59 13.85 -4.93
CA THR A 181 2.66 12.83 -4.98
C THR A 181 3.20 12.51 -3.58
N ALA A 182 3.29 13.48 -2.68
CA ALA A 182 3.63 13.22 -1.27
C ALA A 182 2.55 12.33 -0.61
N ALA A 183 1.28 12.59 -0.90
CA ALA A 183 0.17 11.78 -0.42
C ALA A 183 0.20 10.34 -1.00
N TYR A 184 0.52 10.18 -2.29
CA TYR A 184 0.76 8.87 -2.89
C TYR A 184 1.83 8.09 -2.11
N TRP A 185 2.97 8.70 -1.82
CA TRP A 185 4.04 8.04 -1.07
C TRP A 185 3.63 7.73 0.38
N ALA A 186 2.82 8.57 1.03
CA ALA A 186 2.27 8.26 2.35
C ALA A 186 1.36 7.03 2.29
N VAL A 187 0.43 6.97 1.32
CA VAL A 187 -0.43 5.80 1.07
C VAL A 187 0.40 4.54 0.79
N TYR A 188 1.40 4.65 -0.07
CA TYR A 188 2.32 3.53 -0.35
C TYR A 188 3.00 3.01 0.92
N CYS A 189 3.47 3.90 1.79
CA CYS A 189 4.09 3.51 3.06
C CYS A 189 3.08 2.80 3.98
N GLY A 190 1.87 3.33 4.13
CA GLY A 190 0.79 2.69 4.90
C GLY A 190 0.46 1.29 4.37
N TYR A 191 0.33 1.16 3.06
CA TYR A 191 0.13 -0.13 2.38
C TYR A 191 1.28 -1.13 2.67
N LYS A 192 2.54 -0.69 2.58
CA LYS A 192 3.70 -1.55 2.90
C LYS A 192 3.76 -1.97 4.36
N LEU A 193 3.25 -1.16 5.26
CA LEU A 193 3.12 -1.46 6.69
C LEU A 193 1.91 -2.34 7.01
N LYS A 194 1.00 -2.57 6.04
CA LYS A 194 -0.31 -3.21 6.24
C LYS A 194 -1.15 -2.47 7.28
N ASP A 195 -1.00 -1.17 7.36
CA ASP A 195 -1.75 -0.28 8.24
C ASP A 195 -2.85 0.42 7.43
N ALA A 196 -4.08 -0.08 7.56
CA ALA A 196 -5.23 0.44 6.84
C ALA A 196 -5.50 1.91 7.17
N LYS A 197 -5.36 2.31 8.43
CA LYS A 197 -5.55 3.71 8.86
C LYS A 197 -4.55 4.63 8.18
N ALA A 198 -3.28 4.28 8.20
CA ALA A 198 -2.23 5.05 7.53
C ALA A 198 -2.44 5.08 6.00
N THR A 199 -2.83 3.96 5.39
CA THR A 199 -3.11 3.87 3.95
C THR A 199 -4.25 4.80 3.54
N LEU A 200 -5.33 4.84 4.33
CA LEU A 200 -6.54 5.61 3.97
C LEU A 200 -6.46 7.08 4.34
N HIS A 201 -5.51 7.50 5.19
CA HIS A 201 -5.48 8.85 5.77
C HIS A 201 -5.36 9.97 4.72
N HIS A 202 -4.49 9.80 3.74
CA HIS A 202 -4.22 10.81 2.70
C HIS A 202 -4.80 10.46 1.32
N THR A 203 -5.70 9.48 1.25
CA THR A 203 -6.25 8.94 -0.02
C THR A 203 -6.86 10.02 -0.90
N TYR A 204 -7.66 10.93 -0.32
CA TYR A 204 -8.32 11.99 -1.08
C TYR A 204 -7.32 12.86 -1.86
N LEU A 205 -6.20 13.18 -1.25
CA LEU A 205 -5.16 13.98 -1.89
C LEU A 205 -4.35 13.13 -2.88
N ALA A 206 -4.02 11.89 -2.51
CA ALA A 206 -3.25 10.99 -3.34
C ALA A 206 -3.95 10.60 -4.66
N LEU A 207 -5.28 10.54 -4.65
CA LEU A 207 -6.08 10.30 -5.87
C LEU A 207 -6.01 11.45 -6.90
N LYS A 208 -5.45 12.62 -6.54
CA LYS A 208 -5.13 13.69 -7.48
C LYS A 208 -3.83 13.44 -8.26
N ASP A 209 -3.01 12.47 -7.85
CA ASP A 209 -1.81 12.07 -8.59
C ASP A 209 -2.20 11.16 -9.77
N THR A 210 -2.35 11.74 -10.94
CA THR A 210 -2.74 11.02 -12.15
C THR A 210 -1.67 10.05 -12.65
N THR A 211 -0.41 10.30 -12.34
CA THR A 211 0.72 9.46 -12.76
C THR A 211 0.69 8.08 -12.09
N HIS A 212 0.33 8.03 -10.82
CA HIS A 212 0.33 6.81 -10.02
C HIS A 212 -1.07 6.28 -9.71
N TYR A 213 -2.09 6.77 -10.40
CA TYR A 213 -3.50 6.47 -10.09
C TYR A 213 -3.81 4.98 -10.09
N HIS A 214 -3.27 4.20 -11.05
CA HIS A 214 -3.46 2.75 -11.11
C HIS A 214 -2.86 2.02 -9.90
N PHE A 215 -1.71 2.46 -9.39
CA PHE A 215 -1.15 1.93 -8.15
C PHE A 215 -1.98 2.33 -6.92
N MET A 216 -2.52 3.56 -6.93
CA MET A 216 -3.44 3.98 -5.86
C MET A 216 -4.65 3.06 -5.76
N LEU A 217 -5.31 2.78 -6.89
CA LEU A 217 -6.44 1.85 -6.93
C LEU A 217 -6.04 0.43 -6.49
N GLN A 218 -4.84 -0.03 -6.84
CA GLN A 218 -4.31 -1.31 -6.36
C GLN A 218 -4.19 -1.32 -4.82
N TYR A 219 -3.54 -0.31 -4.24
CA TYR A 219 -3.32 -0.25 -2.78
C TYR A 219 -4.63 -0.13 -2.02
N LEU A 220 -5.58 0.65 -2.54
CA LEU A 220 -6.91 0.77 -1.98
C LEU A 220 -7.69 -0.54 -2.04
N ALA A 221 -7.70 -1.21 -3.19
CA ALA A 221 -8.37 -2.50 -3.33
C ALA A 221 -7.84 -3.52 -2.32
N GLU A 222 -6.50 -3.68 -2.23
CA GLU A 222 -5.91 -4.63 -1.27
C GLU A 222 -6.21 -4.25 0.19
N THR A 223 -6.24 -2.95 0.51
CA THR A 223 -6.60 -2.46 1.84
C THR A 223 -8.07 -2.74 2.15
N TYR A 224 -9.00 -2.47 1.22
CA TYR A 224 -10.43 -2.78 1.43
C TYR A 224 -10.67 -4.28 1.57
N LYS A 225 -9.96 -5.13 0.82
CA LYS A 225 -10.01 -6.59 1.00
C LYS A 225 -9.53 -6.99 2.40
N GLN A 226 -8.45 -6.41 2.90
CA GLN A 226 -7.92 -6.66 4.24
C GLN A 226 -8.92 -6.24 5.34
N GLU A 227 -9.61 -5.11 5.15
CA GLU A 227 -10.64 -4.60 6.07
C GLU A 227 -12.01 -5.30 5.89
N ASN A 228 -12.09 -6.32 5.02
CA ASN A 228 -13.32 -7.04 4.67
C ASN A 228 -14.43 -6.14 4.10
N ASP A 229 -14.07 -5.00 3.53
CA ASP A 229 -15.00 -4.10 2.81
C ASP A 229 -15.10 -4.53 1.35
N MET A 230 -15.83 -5.62 1.12
CA MET A 230 -15.94 -6.23 -0.21
C MET A 230 -16.67 -5.33 -1.21
N LYS A 231 -17.51 -4.41 -0.73
CA LYS A 231 -18.19 -3.44 -1.60
C LYS A 231 -17.20 -2.45 -2.22
N ARG A 232 -16.38 -1.77 -1.39
CA ARG A 232 -15.37 -0.83 -1.87
C ARG A 232 -14.26 -1.56 -2.63
N TYR A 233 -13.90 -2.79 -2.23
CA TYR A 233 -12.98 -3.64 -2.96
C TYR A 233 -13.43 -3.84 -4.41
N LEU A 234 -14.66 -4.31 -4.62
CA LEU A 234 -15.21 -4.55 -5.96
C LEU A 234 -15.27 -3.27 -6.79
N GLN A 235 -15.83 -2.18 -6.24
CA GLN A 235 -15.90 -0.89 -6.92
C GLN A 235 -14.53 -0.38 -7.37
N THR A 236 -13.52 -0.55 -6.53
CA THR A 236 -12.15 -0.12 -6.85
C THR A 236 -11.53 -0.97 -7.95
N LEU A 237 -11.79 -2.28 -7.96
CA LEU A 237 -11.33 -3.18 -9.03
C LEU A 237 -12.01 -2.85 -10.36
N GLU A 238 -13.31 -2.59 -10.36
CA GLU A 238 -14.09 -2.22 -11.56
C GLU A 238 -13.61 -0.91 -12.14
N GLU A 239 -13.41 0.12 -11.31
CA GLU A 239 -12.83 1.40 -11.72
C GLU A 239 -11.43 1.22 -12.32
N GLY A 240 -10.60 0.43 -11.63
CA GLY A 240 -9.24 0.14 -12.07
C GLY A 240 -9.19 -0.56 -13.42
N PHE A 241 -10.04 -1.55 -13.63
CA PHE A 241 -10.13 -2.24 -14.93
C PHE A 241 -10.69 -1.34 -16.03
N ALA A 242 -11.69 -0.53 -15.73
CA ALA A 242 -12.27 0.40 -16.71
C ALA A 242 -11.25 1.43 -17.22
N LYS A 243 -10.43 1.98 -16.32
CA LYS A 243 -9.42 3.00 -16.66
C LYS A 243 -8.11 2.39 -17.17
N TYR A 244 -7.72 1.23 -16.68
CA TYR A 244 -6.43 0.58 -16.94
C TYR A 244 -6.60 -0.90 -17.27
N PRO A 245 -7.29 -1.26 -18.37
CA PRO A 245 -7.64 -2.64 -18.68
C PRO A 245 -6.41 -3.55 -18.88
N ARG A 246 -5.26 -2.99 -19.26
CA ARG A 246 -4.01 -3.73 -19.45
C ARG A 246 -3.15 -3.84 -18.19
N PHE A 247 -3.52 -3.13 -17.11
CA PHE A 247 -2.77 -3.26 -15.87
C PHE A 247 -3.06 -4.63 -15.21
N PRO A 248 -2.03 -5.45 -14.93
CA PRO A 248 -2.22 -6.88 -14.67
C PRO A 248 -2.88 -7.21 -13.34
N PHE A 249 -3.26 -6.21 -12.55
CA PHE A 249 -3.81 -6.38 -11.22
C PHE A 249 -5.32 -6.61 -11.20
N PHE A 250 -6.10 -5.83 -11.95
CA PHE A 250 -7.56 -5.72 -11.78
C PHE A 250 -8.33 -6.91 -12.35
N PHE A 251 -8.08 -7.24 -13.61
CA PHE A 251 -8.83 -8.29 -14.32
C PHE A 251 -8.80 -9.66 -13.60
N PRO A 252 -7.64 -10.21 -13.18
CA PRO A 252 -7.62 -11.52 -12.52
C PRO A 252 -8.43 -11.54 -11.22
N ARG A 253 -8.40 -10.42 -10.45
CA ARG A 253 -9.11 -10.32 -9.17
C ARG A 253 -10.61 -10.17 -9.35
N LEU A 254 -11.06 -9.49 -10.40
CA LEU A 254 -12.47 -9.42 -10.76
C LEU A 254 -13.01 -10.78 -11.20
N ILE A 255 -12.25 -11.53 -12.03
CA ILE A 255 -12.63 -12.89 -12.43
C ILE A 255 -12.71 -13.81 -11.21
N GLU A 256 -11.70 -13.77 -10.33
CA GLU A 256 -11.70 -14.50 -9.08
C GLU A 256 -12.94 -14.16 -8.23
N PHE A 257 -13.23 -12.89 -8.06
CA PHE A 257 -14.37 -12.40 -7.27
C PHE A 257 -15.70 -12.93 -7.83
N TYR A 258 -15.98 -12.69 -9.11
CA TYR A 258 -17.25 -13.11 -9.71
C TYR A 258 -17.41 -14.64 -9.75
N THR A 259 -16.33 -15.37 -10.01
CA THR A 259 -16.38 -16.86 -10.00
C THR A 259 -16.61 -17.41 -8.60
N GLN A 260 -16.02 -16.82 -7.56
CA GLN A 260 -16.26 -17.22 -6.15
C GLN A 260 -17.70 -16.95 -5.70
N GLN A 261 -18.30 -15.85 -6.19
CA GLN A 261 -19.72 -15.55 -5.94
C GLN A 261 -20.69 -16.33 -6.84
N ASN A 262 -20.16 -17.16 -7.75
CA ASN A 262 -20.94 -17.86 -8.79
C ASN A 262 -21.68 -16.92 -9.77
N ASP A 263 -21.20 -15.66 -9.87
CA ASP A 263 -21.72 -14.64 -10.80
C ASP A 263 -21.08 -14.84 -12.19
N LEU A 264 -21.32 -16.02 -12.76
CA LEU A 264 -20.67 -16.44 -14.01
C LEU A 264 -21.05 -15.59 -15.22
N LYS A 265 -22.20 -14.93 -15.18
CA LYS A 265 -22.64 -14.01 -16.23
C LYS A 265 -21.77 -12.75 -16.22
N GLU A 266 -21.58 -12.13 -15.08
CA GLU A 266 -20.70 -10.96 -14.87
C GLU A 266 -19.25 -11.30 -15.23
N ALA A 267 -18.78 -12.50 -14.84
CA ALA A 267 -17.46 -12.99 -15.22
C ALA A 267 -17.30 -13.11 -16.76
N LEU A 268 -18.33 -13.64 -17.46
CA LEU A 268 -18.30 -13.75 -18.92
C LEU A 268 -18.34 -12.36 -19.61
N ASP A 269 -19.15 -11.45 -19.13
CA ASP A 269 -19.22 -10.08 -19.62
C ASP A 269 -17.90 -9.34 -19.44
N LEU A 270 -17.24 -9.54 -18.29
CA LEU A 270 -15.90 -9.00 -18.03
C LEU A 270 -14.87 -9.56 -19.04
N CYS A 271 -14.88 -10.87 -19.29
CA CYS A 271 -14.01 -11.48 -20.31
C CYS A 271 -14.27 -10.88 -21.70
N ASN A 272 -15.53 -10.69 -22.06
CA ASN A 272 -15.90 -10.09 -23.34
C ASN A 272 -15.43 -8.62 -23.45
N LYS A 273 -15.54 -7.85 -22.35
CA LYS A 273 -15.00 -6.47 -22.29
C LYS A 273 -13.47 -6.48 -22.42
N ALA A 274 -12.79 -7.39 -21.73
CA ALA A 274 -11.33 -7.51 -21.80
C ALA A 274 -10.86 -7.87 -23.23
N LEU A 275 -11.52 -8.81 -23.90
CA LEU A 275 -11.20 -9.24 -25.26
C LEU A 275 -11.48 -8.17 -26.32
N ARG A 276 -12.35 -7.20 -26.06
CA ARG A 276 -12.48 -6.01 -26.92
C ARG A 276 -11.24 -5.11 -26.88
N ASN A 277 -10.52 -5.07 -25.74
CA ASN A 277 -9.29 -4.30 -25.59
C ASN A 277 -8.06 -5.05 -26.13
N ASP A 278 -8.04 -6.38 -26.03
CA ASP A 278 -6.98 -7.25 -26.56
C ASP A 278 -7.54 -8.65 -26.85
N SER A 279 -7.97 -8.85 -28.10
CA SER A 279 -8.57 -10.12 -28.56
C SER A 279 -7.58 -11.29 -28.58
N THR A 280 -6.27 -11.00 -28.56
CA THR A 280 -5.21 -12.00 -28.62
C THR A 280 -4.66 -12.40 -27.26
N SER A 281 -5.03 -11.71 -26.20
CA SER A 281 -4.55 -11.98 -24.84
C SER A 281 -4.83 -13.42 -24.42
N SER A 282 -3.76 -14.19 -24.13
CA SER A 282 -3.88 -15.56 -23.65
C SER A 282 -4.59 -15.65 -22.30
N ILE A 283 -4.38 -14.65 -21.41
CA ILE A 283 -5.03 -14.61 -20.09
C ILE A 283 -6.54 -14.40 -20.25
N TYR A 284 -6.97 -13.46 -21.09
CA TYR A 284 -8.40 -13.19 -21.28
C TYR A 284 -9.14 -14.33 -21.96
N ASN A 285 -8.54 -14.94 -23.00
CA ASN A 285 -9.09 -16.12 -23.67
C ASN A 285 -9.16 -17.34 -22.73
N PHE A 286 -8.11 -17.59 -21.97
CA PHE A 286 -8.08 -18.66 -20.97
C PHE A 286 -9.17 -18.44 -19.89
N SER A 287 -9.26 -17.25 -19.31
CA SER A 287 -10.29 -16.92 -18.32
C SER A 287 -11.70 -17.12 -18.89
N LYS A 288 -11.94 -16.68 -20.14
CA LYS A 288 -13.22 -16.90 -20.82
C LYS A 288 -13.53 -18.40 -21.00
N SER A 289 -12.53 -19.21 -21.40
CA SER A 289 -12.73 -20.67 -21.53
C SER A 289 -13.07 -21.32 -20.20
N SER A 290 -12.44 -20.87 -19.10
CA SER A 290 -12.72 -21.37 -17.74
C SER A 290 -14.13 -20.98 -17.26
N VAL A 291 -14.57 -19.74 -17.50
CA VAL A 291 -15.93 -19.29 -17.19
C VAL A 291 -16.97 -20.08 -17.97
N LEU A 292 -16.76 -20.28 -19.29
CA LEU A 292 -17.66 -21.07 -20.15
C LEU A 292 -17.73 -22.54 -19.70
N LEU A 293 -16.61 -23.10 -19.27
CA LEU A 293 -16.58 -24.46 -18.68
C LEU A 293 -17.46 -24.54 -17.42
N SER A 294 -17.33 -23.55 -16.53
CA SER A 294 -18.17 -23.46 -15.32
C SER A 294 -19.65 -23.24 -15.63
N MET A 295 -19.96 -22.52 -16.72
CA MET A 295 -21.33 -22.34 -17.24
C MET A 295 -21.86 -23.57 -18.00
N LYS A 296 -21.10 -24.66 -18.10
CA LYS A 296 -21.41 -25.85 -18.89
C LYS A 296 -21.59 -25.61 -20.40
N GLN A 297 -21.05 -24.49 -20.89
CA GLN A 297 -21.03 -24.16 -22.31
C GLN A 297 -19.82 -24.83 -23.00
N TYR A 298 -19.86 -26.17 -23.05
CA TYR A 298 -18.72 -27.00 -23.41
C TYR A 298 -18.21 -26.73 -24.84
N ASP A 299 -19.12 -26.56 -25.82
CA ASP A 299 -18.73 -26.31 -27.20
C ASP A 299 -17.99 -24.97 -27.35
N ALA A 300 -18.51 -23.93 -26.71
CA ALA A 300 -17.89 -22.61 -26.75
C ALA A 300 -16.51 -22.61 -26.03
N CYS A 301 -16.39 -23.34 -24.91
CA CYS A 301 -15.12 -23.56 -24.22
C CYS A 301 -14.10 -24.22 -25.14
N ARG A 302 -14.50 -25.32 -25.81
CA ARG A 302 -13.62 -26.06 -26.76
C ARG A 302 -13.16 -25.20 -27.92
N ALA A 303 -14.05 -24.41 -28.50
CA ALA A 303 -13.69 -23.51 -29.63
C ALA A 303 -12.58 -22.52 -29.24
N ILE A 304 -12.66 -21.92 -28.06
CA ILE A 304 -11.60 -21.02 -27.57
C ILE A 304 -10.30 -21.79 -27.32
N CYS A 305 -10.36 -22.92 -26.63
CA CYS A 305 -9.19 -23.74 -26.35
C CYS A 305 -8.50 -24.21 -27.65
N GLN A 306 -9.29 -24.61 -28.65
CA GLN A 306 -8.76 -24.99 -29.97
C GLN A 306 -7.98 -23.88 -30.64
N THR A 307 -8.53 -22.66 -30.62
CA THR A 307 -7.85 -21.46 -31.15
C THR A 307 -6.54 -21.18 -30.42
N MET A 308 -6.54 -21.29 -29.08
CA MET A 308 -5.35 -21.05 -28.26
C MET A 308 -4.27 -22.12 -28.51
N ILE A 309 -4.67 -23.39 -28.65
CA ILE A 309 -3.74 -24.48 -28.99
C ILE A 309 -3.12 -24.26 -30.37
N ALA A 310 -3.93 -23.88 -31.37
CA ALA A 310 -3.46 -23.58 -32.72
C ALA A 310 -2.43 -22.43 -32.75
N ARG A 311 -2.59 -21.44 -31.87
CA ARG A 311 -1.64 -20.33 -31.69
C ARG A 311 -0.39 -20.73 -30.86
N LYS A 312 -0.33 -21.93 -30.35
CA LYS A 312 0.73 -22.46 -29.46
C LYS A 312 0.88 -21.65 -28.17
N ASP A 313 -0.24 -21.20 -27.61
CA ASP A 313 -0.24 -20.51 -26.33
C ASP A 313 0.34 -21.42 -25.23
N SER A 314 1.18 -20.86 -24.36
CA SER A 314 2.00 -21.66 -23.42
C SER A 314 1.28 -22.12 -22.14
N LEU A 315 0.04 -21.66 -21.88
CA LEU A 315 -0.68 -21.93 -20.63
C LEU A 315 -1.12 -23.41 -20.54
N PRO A 316 -0.64 -24.19 -19.57
CA PRO A 316 -1.06 -25.60 -19.41
C PRO A 316 -2.57 -25.76 -19.21
N GLY A 317 -3.22 -24.84 -18.52
CA GLY A 317 -4.66 -24.85 -18.23
C GLY A 317 -5.57 -24.90 -19.47
N ILE A 318 -5.07 -24.54 -20.66
CA ILE A 318 -5.82 -24.67 -21.92
C ILE A 318 -6.16 -26.14 -22.20
N TYR A 319 -5.18 -27.02 -22.01
CA TYR A 319 -5.37 -28.46 -22.18
C TYR A 319 -6.31 -29.05 -21.12
N LEU A 320 -6.23 -28.50 -19.88
CA LEU A 320 -7.16 -28.86 -18.83
C LEU A 320 -8.60 -28.49 -19.20
N ASN A 321 -8.85 -27.24 -19.57
CA ASN A 321 -10.19 -26.79 -19.93
C ASN A 321 -10.76 -27.56 -21.14
N MET A 322 -9.93 -27.84 -22.13
CA MET A 322 -10.31 -28.63 -23.30
C MET A 322 -10.70 -30.06 -22.89
N GLY A 323 -9.88 -30.73 -22.08
CA GLY A 323 -10.13 -32.06 -21.58
C GLY A 323 -11.35 -32.14 -20.67
N LEU A 324 -11.48 -31.19 -19.73
CA LEU A 324 -12.63 -31.11 -18.83
C LEU A 324 -13.93 -30.79 -19.55
N ALA A 325 -13.90 -30.01 -20.63
CA ALA A 325 -15.11 -29.78 -21.44
C ALA A 325 -15.69 -31.02 -22.05
N TYR A 326 -14.85 -31.94 -22.58
CA TYR A 326 -15.28 -33.24 -23.04
C TYR A 326 -15.69 -34.17 -21.90
N PHE A 327 -14.87 -34.20 -20.84
CA PHE A 327 -15.08 -35.05 -19.67
C PHE A 327 -16.40 -34.74 -18.96
N ASN A 328 -16.62 -33.47 -18.62
CA ASN A 328 -17.83 -33.04 -17.91
C ASN A 328 -19.09 -33.29 -18.73
N GLN A 329 -19.05 -33.09 -20.06
CA GLN A 329 -20.15 -33.40 -20.95
C GLN A 329 -20.46 -34.88 -20.91
N ALA A 330 -19.46 -35.75 -20.96
CA ALA A 330 -19.63 -37.22 -20.83
C ALA A 330 -20.26 -37.57 -19.48
N VAL A 331 -19.75 -37.06 -18.39
CA VAL A 331 -20.27 -37.27 -17.03
C VAL A 331 -21.73 -36.80 -16.88
N GLU A 332 -22.10 -35.71 -17.49
CA GLU A 332 -23.50 -35.24 -17.45
C GLU A 332 -24.44 -36.15 -18.22
N MET A 333 -24.02 -36.61 -19.37
CA MET A 333 -24.81 -37.58 -20.16
C MET A 333 -24.93 -38.94 -19.44
N ASP A 334 -23.89 -39.36 -18.70
CA ASP A 334 -23.84 -40.63 -17.98
C ASP A 334 -24.76 -40.68 -16.75
N LYS A 335 -25.19 -39.54 -16.22
CA LYS A 335 -26.16 -39.45 -15.11
C LYS A 335 -27.57 -39.97 -15.47
N SER A 336 -27.88 -40.17 -16.74
CA SER A 336 -29.19 -40.64 -17.16
C SER A 336 -29.37 -42.12 -16.81
N LEU A 337 -30.41 -42.45 -16.07
CA LEU A 337 -30.72 -43.84 -15.64
C LEU A 337 -31.11 -44.77 -16.80
N LYS A 338 -31.53 -44.23 -17.95
CA LYS A 338 -31.91 -45.01 -19.15
C LYS A 338 -31.12 -44.48 -20.34
N GLN A 339 -29.98 -45.12 -20.60
CA GLN A 339 -29.14 -44.79 -21.76
C GLN A 339 -29.42 -45.75 -22.91
N SER A 340 -29.59 -45.20 -24.10
CA SER A 340 -29.59 -45.96 -25.35
C SER A 340 -28.16 -46.43 -25.71
N ALA A 341 -28.05 -47.45 -26.55
CA ALA A 341 -26.75 -47.90 -27.07
C ALA A 341 -25.99 -46.77 -27.80
N SER A 342 -26.71 -45.85 -28.47
CA SER A 342 -26.16 -44.70 -29.14
C SER A 342 -25.55 -43.68 -28.14
N GLN A 343 -26.28 -43.40 -27.06
CA GLN A 343 -25.78 -42.52 -26.00
C GLN A 343 -24.54 -43.05 -25.30
N ARG A 344 -24.50 -44.34 -25.00
CA ARG A 344 -23.29 -44.96 -24.44
C ARG A 344 -22.08 -44.84 -25.37
N LYS A 345 -22.30 -45.03 -26.67
CA LYS A 345 -21.26 -44.85 -27.68
C LYS A 345 -20.74 -43.41 -27.69
N GLU A 346 -21.64 -42.43 -27.60
CA GLU A 346 -21.28 -41.01 -27.56
C GLU A 346 -20.48 -40.67 -26.30
N ILE A 347 -20.89 -41.15 -25.12
CA ILE A 347 -20.15 -40.98 -23.86
C ILE A 347 -18.73 -41.52 -24.00
N MET A 348 -18.58 -42.73 -24.54
CA MET A 348 -17.25 -43.30 -24.75
C MET A 348 -16.38 -42.48 -25.72
N GLN A 349 -16.98 -41.94 -26.78
CA GLN A 349 -16.27 -41.03 -27.71
C GLN A 349 -15.82 -39.74 -27.02
N LEU A 350 -16.63 -39.17 -26.12
CA LEU A 350 -16.27 -38.00 -25.36
C LEU A 350 -15.09 -38.28 -24.42
N TYR A 351 -15.09 -39.40 -23.70
CA TYR A 351 -13.94 -39.81 -22.89
C TYR A 351 -12.68 -40.04 -23.74
N GLN A 352 -12.80 -40.66 -24.91
CA GLN A 352 -11.68 -40.83 -25.85
C GLN A 352 -11.09 -39.47 -26.30
N LYS A 353 -11.95 -38.46 -26.54
CA LYS A 353 -11.52 -37.11 -26.90
C LYS A 353 -10.90 -36.35 -25.73
N ALA A 354 -11.39 -36.53 -24.49
CA ALA A 354 -10.88 -35.88 -23.29
C ALA A 354 -9.46 -36.35 -22.92
N MET A 355 -9.19 -37.67 -23.08
CA MET A 355 -7.98 -38.33 -22.62
C MET A 355 -6.68 -37.64 -23.05
N PRO A 356 -6.39 -37.37 -24.33
CA PRO A 356 -5.10 -36.85 -24.76
C PRO A 356 -4.84 -35.41 -24.23
N TYR A 357 -5.87 -34.63 -24.01
CA TYR A 357 -5.74 -33.27 -23.44
C TYR A 357 -5.40 -33.33 -21.95
N LEU A 358 -6.06 -34.18 -21.18
CA LEU A 358 -5.78 -34.35 -19.75
C LEU A 358 -4.42 -34.99 -19.50
N GLU A 359 -3.99 -35.93 -20.34
CA GLU A 359 -2.63 -36.49 -20.30
C GLU A 359 -1.57 -35.44 -20.64
N THR A 360 -1.87 -34.55 -21.61
CA THR A 360 -0.99 -33.41 -21.93
C THR A 360 -0.89 -32.45 -20.76
N TYR A 361 -2.01 -32.18 -20.10
CA TYR A 361 -2.01 -31.33 -18.90
C TYR A 361 -1.21 -32.00 -17.76
N ARG A 362 -1.43 -33.30 -17.48
CA ARG A 362 -0.66 -34.05 -16.48
C ARG A 362 0.85 -33.93 -16.74
N LYS A 363 1.31 -34.07 -18.00
CA LYS A 363 2.72 -33.92 -18.37
C LYS A 363 3.26 -32.53 -18.12
N LYS A 364 2.45 -31.48 -18.34
CA LYS A 364 2.83 -30.06 -18.18
C LYS A 364 2.71 -29.56 -16.73
N ALA A 365 1.85 -30.16 -15.92
CA ALA A 365 1.57 -29.80 -14.53
C ALA A 365 1.41 -31.05 -13.65
N PRO A 366 2.48 -31.85 -13.49
CA PRO A 366 2.42 -33.11 -12.76
C PRO A 366 2.04 -32.94 -11.28
N ASP A 367 2.43 -31.84 -10.68
CA ASP A 367 2.14 -31.56 -9.27
C ASP A 367 0.67 -31.22 -8.99
N GLN A 368 -0.13 -30.94 -10.03
CA GLN A 368 -1.57 -30.64 -9.91
C GLN A 368 -2.44 -31.92 -9.89
N LYS A 369 -2.01 -32.92 -9.16
CA LYS A 369 -2.64 -34.25 -9.09
C LYS A 369 -4.11 -34.21 -8.70
N GLN A 370 -4.49 -33.35 -7.80
CA GLN A 370 -5.86 -33.12 -7.35
C GLN A 370 -6.80 -32.66 -8.48
N VAL A 371 -6.25 -32.09 -9.57
CA VAL A 371 -7.05 -31.53 -10.68
C VAL A 371 -7.22 -32.56 -11.80
N TRP A 372 -6.15 -33.25 -12.21
CA TRP A 372 -6.19 -34.18 -13.33
C TRP A 372 -6.44 -35.65 -12.91
N GLY A 373 -6.22 -35.97 -11.64
CA GLY A 373 -6.21 -37.36 -11.17
C GLY A 373 -7.56 -38.04 -11.33
N LEU A 374 -8.61 -37.51 -10.70
CA LEU A 374 -9.95 -38.11 -10.77
C LEU A 374 -10.53 -38.14 -12.19
N PRO A 375 -10.41 -37.11 -13.02
CA PRO A 375 -10.83 -37.18 -14.42
C PRO A 375 -10.15 -38.30 -15.21
N LEU A 376 -8.82 -38.45 -15.13
CA LEU A 376 -8.09 -39.50 -15.83
C LEU A 376 -8.42 -40.88 -15.28
N TYR A 377 -8.56 -41.05 -13.96
CA TYR A 377 -9.02 -42.29 -13.34
C TYR A 377 -10.36 -42.74 -13.93
N THR A 378 -11.34 -41.85 -13.98
CA THR A 378 -12.67 -42.12 -14.53
C THR A 378 -12.60 -42.48 -16.02
N ILE A 379 -11.81 -41.78 -16.80
CA ILE A 379 -11.64 -42.03 -18.23
C ILE A 379 -11.01 -43.39 -18.45
N TYR A 380 -9.92 -43.76 -17.76
CA TYR A 380 -9.24 -45.02 -17.93
C TYR A 380 -10.12 -46.22 -17.53
N LEU A 381 -10.91 -46.06 -16.45
CA LEU A 381 -11.90 -47.07 -16.05
C LEU A 381 -12.92 -47.30 -17.15
N ASN A 382 -13.56 -46.25 -17.67
CA ASN A 382 -14.61 -46.35 -18.67
C ASN A 382 -14.10 -46.84 -20.04
N LEU A 383 -12.87 -46.47 -20.39
CA LEU A 383 -12.24 -46.91 -21.65
C LEU A 383 -11.51 -48.28 -21.55
N ASN A 384 -11.62 -48.95 -20.40
CA ASN A 384 -10.97 -50.23 -20.12
C ASN A 384 -9.44 -50.19 -20.36
N LYS A 385 -8.77 -49.12 -19.90
CA LYS A 385 -7.33 -48.91 -20.01
C LYS A 385 -6.62 -49.45 -18.76
N GLY A 386 -6.55 -50.77 -18.62
CA GLY A 386 -6.12 -51.43 -17.40
C GLY A 386 -4.76 -51.00 -16.86
N LYS A 387 -3.75 -50.87 -17.72
CA LYS A 387 -2.39 -50.47 -17.30
C LYS A 387 -2.35 -49.02 -16.78
N GLU A 388 -2.93 -48.08 -17.51
CA GLU A 388 -3.01 -46.69 -17.17
C GLU A 388 -3.92 -46.44 -15.93
N PHE A 389 -4.97 -47.27 -15.81
CA PHE A 389 -5.84 -47.28 -14.64
C PHE A 389 -5.09 -47.72 -13.38
N ASP A 390 -4.35 -48.85 -13.42
CA ASP A 390 -3.57 -49.35 -12.28
C ASP A 390 -2.49 -48.34 -11.82
N GLU A 391 -1.89 -47.62 -12.78
CA GLU A 391 -0.91 -46.60 -12.49
C GLU A 391 -1.54 -45.42 -11.73
N ILE A 392 -2.69 -44.92 -12.21
CA ILE A 392 -3.34 -43.77 -11.61
C ILE A 392 -3.99 -44.12 -10.27
N ASP A 393 -4.54 -45.31 -10.12
CA ASP A 393 -5.11 -45.79 -8.86
C ASP A 393 -4.05 -45.80 -7.74
N LYS A 394 -2.83 -46.29 -8.05
CA LYS A 394 -1.69 -46.26 -7.13
C LYS A 394 -1.26 -44.84 -6.77
N LEU A 395 -1.39 -43.90 -7.70
CA LEU A 395 -1.03 -42.51 -7.45
C LEU A 395 -2.07 -41.75 -6.61
N LEU A 396 -3.33 -42.18 -6.62
CA LEU A 396 -4.43 -41.53 -5.90
C LEU A 396 -4.63 -42.06 -4.48
N ARG A 397 -4.18 -43.29 -4.21
CA ARG A 397 -4.11 -43.85 -2.85
C ARG A 397 -2.96 -43.24 -2.08
#